data_49f4d8620c98ce0136fc493f93ab1c72
#
_entry.id   49f4d8620c98ce0136fc493f93ab1c72
#
_cell.length_a   1.000
_cell.length_b   1.000
_cell.length_c   1.000
_cell.angle_alpha   90.00
_cell.angle_beta   90.00
_cell.angle_gamma   90.00
#
_symmetry.space_group_name_H-M   'P 1'
#
loop_
_entity.id
_entity.type
_entity.pdbx_description
1 polymer ?
#
loop_
_entity_poly.entity_id
_entity_poly.type
_entity_poly.pdbx_seq_one_letter_code
_entity_poly.pdbx_strand_id
1 'polypeptide(L)'
;MSMKKKALILDVDTGIDDAVAIAFAGHLKNINLELVSTVFGNVELSQVIKNSLIILEDINREDVMVVKGESIPLEINEFNISAHGKNGLGNYTHPTKIKASKKSYLKAMHEVIEKNDMTFIVSCGPLTNLAKYIETYPEDNDKITAIIVTGLLEIDKSNPYLNFNIQKDIKACEIVLNAYKNLVIVPSDMGHLSYIPQKDFIKTAKCGKVGKILSEIYPYHLDRTVKDGAAMHDLCGVLWLSNPEIFKTENCKCQIKHSKKGAYLDFDFNSKKPNAKITTEINTKKMHKIYYKTLKGIK
;
A
#
# COMPACT_ATOMS: atom_id res chain seq x y z
N MET A 1 -21.16 -17.01 -14.83
CA MET A 1 -20.00 -16.29 -15.40
C MET A 1 -18.97 -16.08 -14.29
N SER A 2 -17.72 -16.54 -14.48
CA SER A 2 -16.64 -16.22 -13.56
C SER A 2 -16.39 -14.70 -13.64
N MET A 3 -16.43 -14.00 -12.52
CA MET A 3 -16.05 -12.57 -12.51
C MET A 3 -14.60 -12.43 -12.96
N LYS A 4 -14.34 -11.56 -13.95
CA LYS A 4 -12.99 -11.25 -14.40
C LYS A 4 -12.21 -10.68 -13.21
N LYS A 5 -11.07 -11.26 -12.88
CA LYS A 5 -10.23 -10.76 -11.78
C LYS A 5 -9.62 -9.41 -12.18
N LYS A 6 -9.48 -8.51 -11.21
CA LYS A 6 -8.81 -7.23 -11.37
C LYS A 6 -7.29 -7.44 -11.35
N ALA A 7 -6.60 -7.08 -12.43
CA ALA A 7 -5.14 -7.13 -12.45
C ALA A 7 -4.58 -6.06 -11.49
N LEU A 8 -3.66 -6.47 -10.63
CA LEU A 8 -3.07 -5.62 -9.62
C LEU A 8 -1.55 -5.56 -9.75
N ILE A 9 -1.04 -4.34 -9.81
CA ILE A 9 0.34 -3.98 -9.50
C ILE A 9 0.35 -3.44 -8.08
N LEU A 10 1.12 -4.05 -7.18
CA LEU A 10 1.28 -3.61 -5.80
C LEU A 10 2.67 -3.00 -5.64
N ASP A 11 2.73 -1.69 -5.36
CA ASP A 11 3.97 -0.94 -5.17
C ASP A 11 4.20 -0.72 -3.68
N VAL A 12 5.31 -1.26 -3.13
CA VAL A 12 5.51 -1.44 -1.69
C VAL A 12 6.90 -1.03 -1.22
N ASP A 13 6.99 -0.56 0.00
CA ASP A 13 8.24 -0.40 0.76
C ASP A 13 8.35 -1.38 1.94
N THR A 14 7.96 -2.59 1.74
CA THR A 14 7.61 -3.74 2.58
C THR A 14 8.05 -3.64 4.02
N GLY A 15 7.16 -3.05 4.80
CA GLY A 15 7.08 -3.11 6.24
C GLY A 15 6.03 -4.13 6.71
N ILE A 16 5.55 -3.99 7.96
CA ILE A 16 4.62 -4.93 8.57
C ILE A 16 3.22 -4.85 7.93
N ASP A 17 2.70 -3.67 7.66
CA ASP A 17 1.41 -3.45 7.02
C ASP A 17 1.42 -3.78 5.52
N ASP A 18 2.53 -3.51 4.81
CA ASP A 18 2.74 -4.03 3.45
C ASP A 18 2.72 -5.56 3.41
N ALA A 19 3.31 -6.24 4.39
CA ALA A 19 3.28 -7.71 4.46
C ALA A 19 1.84 -8.23 4.51
N VAL A 20 0.96 -7.55 5.24
CA VAL A 20 -0.49 -7.86 5.26
C VAL A 20 -1.12 -7.58 3.89
N ALA A 21 -0.80 -6.44 3.28
CA ALA A 21 -1.31 -6.07 1.95
C ALA A 21 -0.90 -7.09 0.88
N ILE A 22 0.36 -7.53 0.86
CA ILE A 22 0.86 -8.59 -0.05
C ILE A 22 0.12 -9.90 0.18
N ALA A 23 -0.04 -10.33 1.44
CA ALA A 23 -0.71 -11.57 1.78
C ALA A 23 -2.17 -11.58 1.30
N PHE A 24 -2.87 -10.48 1.48
CA PHE A 24 -4.26 -10.34 1.07
C PHE A 24 -4.40 -10.19 -0.45
N ALA A 25 -3.60 -9.34 -1.09
CA ALA A 25 -3.58 -9.18 -2.54
C ALA A 25 -3.32 -10.52 -3.26
N GLY A 26 -2.46 -11.36 -2.68
CA GLY A 26 -2.15 -12.69 -3.21
C GLY A 26 -3.31 -13.69 -3.14
N HIS A 27 -4.30 -13.49 -2.25
CA HIS A 27 -5.33 -14.50 -1.96
C HIS A 27 -6.78 -14.04 -2.08
N LEU A 28 -7.04 -12.74 -2.26
CA LEU A 28 -8.40 -12.26 -2.52
C LEU A 28 -8.89 -12.73 -3.89
N LYS A 29 -10.06 -13.38 -3.91
CA LYS A 29 -10.55 -14.13 -5.08
C LYS A 29 -10.81 -13.27 -6.33
N ASN A 30 -11.12 -12.00 -6.15
CA ASN A 30 -11.43 -11.04 -7.22
C ASN A 30 -10.22 -10.18 -7.63
N ILE A 31 -9.04 -10.45 -7.06
CA ILE A 31 -7.77 -9.82 -7.41
C ILE A 31 -6.85 -10.83 -8.08
N ASN A 32 -6.10 -10.39 -9.06
CA ASN A 32 -4.97 -11.08 -9.65
C ASN A 32 -3.72 -10.24 -9.41
N LEU A 33 -2.96 -10.57 -8.36
CA LEU A 33 -1.68 -9.92 -8.08
C LEU A 33 -0.67 -10.39 -9.14
N GLU A 34 -0.35 -9.53 -10.10
CA GLU A 34 0.54 -9.85 -11.21
C GLU A 34 1.98 -9.37 -10.98
N LEU A 35 2.14 -8.28 -10.22
CA LEU A 35 3.44 -7.66 -10.01
C LEU A 35 3.52 -7.03 -8.62
N VAL A 36 4.66 -7.21 -7.96
CA VAL A 36 5.10 -6.45 -6.81
C VAL A 36 6.30 -5.60 -7.25
N SER A 37 6.13 -4.28 -7.32
CA SER A 37 7.23 -3.33 -7.46
C SER A 37 7.66 -2.85 -6.08
N THR A 38 8.97 -2.70 -5.88
CA THR A 38 9.53 -2.32 -4.58
C THR A 38 10.14 -0.92 -4.67
N VAL A 39 9.96 -0.14 -3.61
CA VAL A 39 10.51 1.21 -3.48
C VAL A 39 11.19 1.35 -2.13
N PHE A 40 12.14 2.27 -2.00
CA PHE A 40 12.69 2.62 -0.68
C PHE A 40 11.60 3.21 0.22
N GLY A 41 11.79 3.19 1.54
CA GLY A 41 10.82 3.81 2.47
C GLY A 41 11.03 3.36 3.90
N ASN A 42 10.27 2.37 4.36
CA ASN A 42 10.35 1.80 5.72
C ASN A 42 11.75 1.30 6.08
N VAL A 43 12.43 0.72 5.09
CA VAL A 43 13.83 0.29 5.16
C VAL A 43 14.51 0.54 3.81
N GLU A 44 15.82 0.29 3.70
CA GLU A 44 16.51 0.37 2.42
C GLU A 44 15.96 -0.63 1.38
N LEU A 45 16.03 -0.29 0.10
CA LEU A 45 15.42 -1.06 -0.99
C LEU A 45 15.84 -2.53 -1.02
N SER A 46 17.11 -2.85 -0.71
CA SER A 46 17.60 -4.23 -0.68
C SER A 46 16.86 -5.08 0.36
N GLN A 47 16.54 -4.48 1.51
CA GLN A 47 15.77 -5.14 2.56
C GLN A 47 14.28 -5.21 2.20
N VAL A 48 13.70 -4.17 1.56
CA VAL A 48 12.32 -4.20 1.02
C VAL A 48 12.15 -5.37 0.06
N ILE A 49 13.07 -5.53 -0.90
CA ILE A 49 13.06 -6.66 -1.85
C ILE A 49 13.06 -7.99 -1.11
N LYS A 50 13.98 -8.15 -0.15
CA LYS A 50 14.07 -9.38 0.65
C LYS A 50 12.77 -9.66 1.41
N ASN A 51 12.20 -8.65 2.05
CA ASN A 51 10.95 -8.76 2.78
C ASN A 51 9.80 -9.20 1.87
N SER A 52 9.66 -8.56 0.70
CA SER A 52 8.62 -8.92 -0.29
C SER A 52 8.72 -10.38 -0.74
N LEU A 53 9.95 -10.85 -1.02
CA LEU A 53 10.20 -12.25 -1.43
C LEU A 53 9.86 -13.23 -0.29
N ILE A 54 10.25 -12.93 0.95
CA ILE A 54 9.93 -13.74 2.13
C ILE A 54 8.43 -13.90 2.27
N ILE A 55 7.67 -12.80 2.22
CA ILE A 55 6.21 -12.85 2.39
C ILE A 55 5.54 -13.62 1.24
N LEU A 56 5.96 -13.40 -0.01
CA LEU A 56 5.40 -14.12 -1.16
C LEU A 56 5.66 -15.63 -1.05
N GLU A 57 6.83 -16.05 -0.60
CA GLU A 57 7.15 -17.47 -0.36
C GLU A 57 6.31 -18.04 0.79
N ASP A 58 6.13 -17.30 1.87
CA ASP A 58 5.33 -17.73 3.03
C ASP A 58 3.85 -17.90 2.74
N ILE A 59 3.34 -17.16 1.77
CA ILE A 59 1.95 -17.25 1.34
C ILE A 59 1.74 -18.15 0.10
N ASN A 60 2.76 -18.90 -0.34
CA ASN A 60 2.76 -19.77 -1.52
C ASN A 60 2.36 -19.00 -2.81
N ARG A 61 2.95 -17.83 -3.02
CA ARG A 61 2.76 -16.99 -4.22
C ARG A 61 4.10 -16.65 -4.89
N GLU A 62 4.95 -17.64 -5.01
CA GLU A 62 6.24 -17.56 -5.70
C GLU A 62 6.10 -17.29 -7.20
N ASP A 63 4.89 -17.43 -7.74
CA ASP A 63 4.51 -17.10 -9.11
C ASP A 63 4.50 -15.59 -9.39
N VAL A 64 4.37 -14.76 -8.35
CA VAL A 64 4.29 -13.30 -8.50
C VAL A 64 5.68 -12.72 -8.73
N MET A 65 5.80 -11.95 -9.81
CA MET A 65 7.05 -11.26 -10.13
C MET A 65 7.33 -10.14 -9.13
N VAL A 66 8.54 -10.11 -8.57
CA VAL A 66 9.07 -8.98 -7.79
C VAL A 66 10.11 -8.25 -8.62
N VAL A 67 9.99 -6.93 -8.74
CA VAL A 67 10.95 -6.07 -9.45
C VAL A 67 11.53 -5.01 -8.54
N LYS A 68 12.80 -4.70 -8.78
CA LYS A 68 13.52 -3.62 -8.11
C LYS A 68 13.11 -2.28 -8.70
N GLY A 69 12.52 -1.39 -7.90
CA GLY A 69 12.25 0.00 -8.25
C GLY A 69 13.32 0.96 -7.75
N GLU A 70 12.90 2.16 -7.37
CA GLU A 70 13.79 3.23 -6.98
C GLU A 70 14.34 3.05 -5.56
N SER A 71 15.61 3.42 -5.38
CA SER A 71 16.31 3.33 -4.09
C SER A 71 16.49 4.68 -3.39
N ILE A 72 16.17 5.77 -4.08
CA ILE A 72 16.27 7.15 -3.58
C ILE A 72 15.10 7.98 -4.12
N PRO A 73 14.69 9.03 -3.41
CA PRO A 73 13.64 9.95 -3.87
C PRO A 73 14.08 10.76 -5.08
N LEU A 74 13.11 11.38 -5.77
CA LEU A 74 13.37 12.38 -6.81
C LEU A 74 14.05 13.61 -6.20
N GLU A 75 13.66 13.96 -4.98
CA GLU A 75 14.22 15.08 -4.25
C GLU A 75 14.53 14.64 -2.80
N ILE A 76 15.78 14.82 -2.37
CA ILE A 76 16.24 14.36 -1.07
C ILE A 76 15.64 15.24 0.03
N ASN A 77 14.90 14.61 0.95
CA ASN A 77 14.40 15.23 2.17
C ASN A 77 14.96 14.50 3.41
N GLU A 78 15.39 15.26 4.40
CA GLU A 78 15.84 14.71 5.68
C GLU A 78 14.64 14.31 6.54
N PHE A 79 14.04 13.17 6.24
CA PHE A 79 12.93 12.64 7.03
C PHE A 79 13.16 11.16 7.33
N ASN A 80 13.44 10.83 8.60
CA ASN A 80 13.70 9.48 9.05
C ASN A 80 12.85 9.14 10.28
N ILE A 81 11.92 8.22 10.11
CA ILE A 81 11.17 7.57 11.18
C ILE A 81 11.24 6.06 10.92
N SER A 82 11.49 5.26 11.95
CA SER A 82 11.41 3.80 11.88
C SER A 82 10.26 3.32 12.76
N ALA A 83 9.32 2.59 12.17
CA ALA A 83 8.13 2.08 12.86
C ALA A 83 7.95 0.56 12.75
N HIS A 84 8.82 -0.15 12.00
CA HIS A 84 8.64 -1.55 11.62
C HIS A 84 9.78 -2.48 12.11
N GLY A 85 10.56 -2.03 13.11
CA GLY A 85 11.75 -2.75 13.56
C GLY A 85 12.95 -2.62 12.59
N LYS A 86 14.11 -3.19 12.95
CA LYS A 86 15.37 -2.99 12.20
C LYS A 86 15.33 -3.47 10.75
N ASN A 87 14.60 -4.56 10.48
CA ASN A 87 14.51 -5.15 9.14
C ASN A 87 13.18 -4.88 8.45
N GLY A 88 12.32 -4.04 9.00
CA GLY A 88 11.00 -3.75 8.45
C GLY A 88 9.92 -4.81 8.75
N LEU A 89 10.29 -6.00 9.24
CA LEU A 89 9.36 -7.09 9.58
C LEU A 89 9.50 -7.54 11.04
N GLY A 90 9.75 -6.61 11.98
CA GLY A 90 9.80 -6.93 13.41
C GLY A 90 10.81 -8.03 13.77
N ASN A 91 11.93 -8.11 13.06
CA ASN A 91 12.97 -9.14 13.13
C ASN A 91 12.58 -10.50 12.49
N TYR A 92 11.39 -10.67 11.93
CA TYR A 92 11.04 -11.86 11.18
C TYR A 92 11.91 -11.94 9.91
N THR A 93 12.56 -13.08 9.70
CA THR A 93 13.40 -13.32 8.52
C THR A 93 13.72 -14.81 8.37
N HIS A 94 13.85 -15.26 7.13
CA HIS A 94 14.42 -16.55 6.78
C HIS A 94 15.10 -16.47 5.41
N PRO A 95 15.95 -17.46 5.02
CA PRO A 95 16.44 -17.55 3.65
C PRO A 95 15.28 -17.78 2.68
N THR A 96 15.24 -17.02 1.59
CA THR A 96 14.25 -17.22 0.52
C THR A 96 14.87 -17.94 -0.68
N LYS A 97 14.08 -18.81 -1.33
CA LYS A 97 14.45 -19.54 -2.55
C LYS A 97 14.18 -18.76 -3.82
N ILE A 98 13.18 -17.85 -3.76
CA ILE A 98 12.81 -17.02 -4.90
C ILE A 98 13.71 -15.78 -5.00
N LYS A 99 13.77 -15.21 -6.20
CA LYS A 99 14.62 -14.04 -6.49
C LYS A 99 13.82 -12.97 -7.20
N ALA A 100 14.16 -11.72 -6.94
CA ALA A 100 13.63 -10.62 -7.73
C ALA A 100 14.04 -10.73 -9.21
N SER A 101 13.15 -10.36 -10.09
CA SER A 101 13.41 -10.29 -11.52
C SER A 101 14.46 -9.22 -11.83
N LYS A 102 15.29 -9.47 -12.84
CA LYS A 102 16.22 -8.47 -13.38
C LYS A 102 15.57 -7.47 -14.34
N LYS A 103 14.28 -7.66 -14.65
CA LYS A 103 13.53 -6.75 -15.52
C LYS A 103 13.41 -5.37 -14.86
N SER A 104 13.50 -4.30 -15.65
CA SER A 104 13.17 -2.95 -15.18
C SER A 104 11.73 -2.92 -14.67
N TYR A 105 11.49 -2.28 -13.53
CA TYR A 105 10.14 -2.14 -12.97
C TYR A 105 9.24 -1.34 -13.92
N LEU A 106 9.76 -0.32 -14.59
CA LEU A 106 9.04 0.47 -15.59
C LEU A 106 8.51 -0.43 -16.71
N LYS A 107 9.37 -1.28 -17.29
CA LYS A 107 8.98 -2.24 -18.32
C LYS A 107 8.02 -3.30 -17.81
N ALA A 108 8.20 -3.79 -16.59
CA ALA A 108 7.32 -4.79 -16.00
C ALA A 108 5.91 -4.24 -15.74
N MET A 109 5.79 -3.00 -15.23
CA MET A 109 4.51 -2.32 -15.05
C MET A 109 3.81 -2.11 -16.39
N HIS A 110 4.53 -1.60 -17.40
CA HIS A 110 4.00 -1.39 -18.75
C HIS A 110 3.44 -2.68 -19.34
N GLU A 111 4.17 -3.79 -19.27
CA GLU A 111 3.72 -5.10 -19.77
C GLU A 111 2.45 -5.59 -19.06
N VAL A 112 2.30 -5.36 -17.75
CA VAL A 112 1.08 -5.73 -17.02
C VAL A 112 -0.09 -4.87 -17.48
N ILE A 113 0.12 -3.57 -17.70
CA ILE A 113 -0.92 -2.64 -18.14
C ILE A 113 -1.36 -2.97 -19.56
N GLU A 114 -0.43 -3.21 -20.49
CA GLU A 114 -0.72 -3.58 -21.87
C GLU A 114 -1.48 -4.91 -22.00
N LYS A 115 -1.19 -5.87 -21.12
CA LYS A 115 -1.77 -7.20 -21.15
C LYS A 115 -3.23 -7.24 -20.68
N ASN A 116 -3.65 -6.29 -19.86
CA ASN A 116 -4.93 -6.34 -19.14
C ASN A 116 -5.85 -5.18 -19.51
N ASP A 117 -7.14 -5.45 -19.73
CA ASP A 117 -8.15 -4.41 -19.98
C ASP A 117 -8.48 -3.56 -18.73
N MET A 118 -8.22 -4.08 -17.55
CA MET A 118 -8.44 -3.39 -16.27
C MET A 118 -7.25 -3.63 -15.37
N THR A 119 -6.38 -2.64 -15.26
CA THR A 119 -5.22 -2.66 -14.34
C THR A 119 -5.41 -1.63 -13.25
N PHE A 120 -5.15 -2.06 -12.04
CA PHE A 120 -5.13 -1.23 -10.84
C PHE A 120 -3.73 -1.20 -10.26
N ILE A 121 -3.34 -0.06 -9.71
CA ILE A 121 -2.11 0.08 -8.95
C ILE A 121 -2.49 0.44 -7.52
N VAL A 122 -1.98 -0.30 -6.55
CA VAL A 122 -2.03 0.07 -5.13
C VAL A 122 -0.62 0.42 -4.72
N SER A 123 -0.41 1.66 -4.30
CA SER A 123 0.88 2.15 -3.82
C SER A 123 0.83 2.34 -2.31
N CYS A 124 1.72 1.66 -1.61
CA CYS A 124 1.84 1.62 -0.16
C CYS A 124 3.04 2.44 0.36
N GLY A 125 4.02 2.67 -0.50
CA GLY A 125 5.25 3.42 -0.20
C GLY A 125 5.31 4.83 -0.81
N PRO A 126 6.49 5.47 -0.79
CA PRO A 126 6.76 6.71 -1.49
C PRO A 126 6.43 6.60 -2.98
N LEU A 127 5.84 7.64 -3.56
CA LEU A 127 5.30 7.60 -4.94
C LEU A 127 6.35 7.71 -6.04
N THR A 128 7.63 7.55 -5.73
CA THR A 128 8.78 7.70 -6.64
C THR A 128 8.69 6.82 -7.87
N ASN A 129 8.33 5.53 -7.68
CA ASN A 129 8.16 4.60 -8.78
C ASN A 129 7.05 5.06 -9.73
N LEU A 130 5.90 5.48 -9.19
CA LEU A 130 4.76 5.94 -9.98
C LEU A 130 5.07 7.23 -10.73
N ALA A 131 5.74 8.19 -10.09
CA ALA A 131 6.13 9.45 -10.74
C ALA A 131 7.02 9.19 -11.95
N LYS A 132 8.07 8.38 -11.81
CA LYS A 132 8.93 8.00 -12.93
C LYS A 132 8.21 7.17 -14.00
N TYR A 133 7.27 6.31 -13.57
CA TYR A 133 6.47 5.53 -14.51
C TYR A 133 5.62 6.42 -15.42
N ILE A 134 4.93 7.40 -14.85
CA ILE A 134 4.10 8.37 -15.58
C ILE A 134 4.93 9.16 -16.59
N GLU A 135 6.12 9.60 -16.20
CA GLU A 135 7.01 10.37 -17.07
C GLU A 135 7.58 9.51 -18.21
N THR A 136 7.72 8.20 -17.99
CA THR A 136 8.27 7.26 -18.98
C THR A 136 7.22 6.74 -19.94
N TYR A 137 5.99 6.46 -19.47
CA TYR A 137 4.86 5.91 -20.23
C TYR A 137 3.59 6.75 -20.04
N PRO A 138 3.57 8.02 -20.45
CA PRO A 138 2.41 8.90 -20.24
C PRO A 138 1.14 8.40 -20.97
N GLU A 139 1.29 7.61 -22.03
CA GLU A 139 0.21 7.00 -22.80
C GLU A 139 -0.56 5.94 -22.01
N ASP A 140 0.02 5.38 -20.97
CA ASP A 140 -0.64 4.36 -20.15
C ASP A 140 -1.63 4.95 -19.14
N ASN A 141 -1.61 6.27 -18.92
CA ASN A 141 -2.51 6.92 -17.96
C ASN A 141 -3.98 6.62 -18.20
N ASP A 142 -4.39 6.54 -19.46
CA ASP A 142 -5.79 6.24 -19.82
C ASP A 142 -6.13 4.74 -19.74
N LYS A 143 -5.11 3.86 -19.67
CA LYS A 143 -5.28 2.41 -19.51
C LYS A 143 -5.33 1.96 -18.05
N ILE A 144 -4.80 2.78 -17.13
CA ILE A 144 -4.84 2.49 -15.70
C ILE A 144 -6.24 2.81 -15.17
N THR A 145 -6.95 1.79 -14.69
CA THR A 145 -8.33 1.93 -14.22
C THR A 145 -8.42 2.80 -12.97
N ALA A 146 -7.53 2.61 -12.02
CA ALA A 146 -7.35 3.49 -10.87
C ALA A 146 -6.00 3.27 -10.21
N ILE A 147 -5.47 4.35 -9.61
CA ILE A 147 -4.34 4.30 -8.67
C ILE A 147 -4.87 4.57 -7.28
N ILE A 148 -4.60 3.64 -6.39
CA ILE A 148 -5.01 3.68 -4.99
C ILE A 148 -3.76 3.94 -4.16
N VAL A 149 -3.71 5.07 -3.48
CA VAL A 149 -2.58 5.47 -2.66
C VAL A 149 -2.96 5.34 -1.20
N THR A 150 -2.16 4.62 -0.43
CA THR A 150 -2.42 4.36 0.99
C THR A 150 -1.57 5.25 1.88
N GLY A 151 -2.00 5.43 3.12
CA GLY A 151 -1.18 6.01 4.17
C GLY A 151 -0.85 7.50 3.99
N LEU A 152 -1.46 8.23 3.06
CA LEU A 152 -1.06 9.59 2.74
C LEU A 152 -1.68 10.68 3.64
N LEU A 153 -2.55 10.38 4.62
CA LEU A 153 -3.14 11.45 5.44
C LEU A 153 -3.83 11.01 6.71
N GLU A 154 -3.95 12.01 7.58
CA GLU A 154 -5.03 12.15 8.54
C GLU A 154 -5.98 13.26 8.05
N ILE A 155 -7.30 13.03 8.17
CA ILE A 155 -8.33 14.00 7.81
C ILE A 155 -8.39 15.12 8.86
N ASP A 156 -7.84 14.91 10.05
CA ASP A 156 -7.79 15.90 11.12
C ASP A 156 -6.82 17.04 10.79
N LYS A 157 -7.40 18.17 10.36
CA LYS A 157 -6.66 19.40 10.04
C LYS A 157 -6.05 20.11 11.27
N SER A 158 -6.41 19.72 12.50
CA SER A 158 -5.94 20.37 13.73
C SER A 158 -4.48 20.05 14.06
N ASN A 159 -3.98 18.92 13.56
CA ASN A 159 -2.59 18.53 13.71
C ASN A 159 -2.13 17.83 12.42
N PRO A 160 -1.70 18.58 11.39
CA PRO A 160 -1.25 17.99 10.15
C PRO A 160 0.01 17.16 10.46
N TYR A 161 -0.18 15.87 10.71
CA TYR A 161 0.92 14.92 10.74
C TYR A 161 1.60 14.92 9.38
N LEU A 162 2.90 15.07 9.40
CA LEU A 162 3.70 14.91 8.21
C LEU A 162 3.65 13.43 7.84
N ASN A 163 2.83 13.11 6.86
CA ASN A 163 2.74 11.72 6.40
C ASN A 163 4.10 11.21 5.89
N PHE A 164 4.47 10.02 6.33
CA PHE A 164 5.76 9.42 6.04
C PHE A 164 6.05 9.34 4.53
N ASN A 165 5.13 8.78 3.75
CA ASN A 165 5.32 8.57 2.30
C ASN A 165 5.44 9.90 1.52
N ILE A 166 4.67 10.93 1.92
CA ILE A 166 4.79 12.27 1.33
C ILE A 166 6.16 12.88 1.65
N GLN A 167 6.58 12.83 2.93
CA GLN A 167 7.85 13.43 3.34
C GLN A 167 9.06 12.72 2.72
N LYS A 168 8.94 11.43 2.41
CA LYS A 168 10.00 10.67 1.73
C LYS A 168 10.23 11.13 0.30
N ASP A 169 9.18 11.58 -0.43
CA ASP A 169 9.33 12.14 -1.77
C ASP A 169 8.17 13.07 -2.13
N ILE A 170 8.27 14.32 -1.70
CA ILE A 170 7.26 15.36 -1.95
C ILE A 170 7.07 15.59 -3.46
N LYS A 171 8.18 15.60 -4.20
CA LYS A 171 8.17 15.85 -5.65
C LYS A 171 7.43 14.77 -6.41
N ALA A 172 7.66 13.51 -6.07
CA ALA A 172 6.93 12.38 -6.66
C ALA A 172 5.43 12.48 -6.37
N CYS A 173 5.05 12.87 -5.16
CA CYS A 173 3.66 13.06 -4.78
C CYS A 173 2.99 14.16 -5.63
N GLU A 174 3.65 15.30 -5.85
CA GLU A 174 3.18 16.38 -6.73
C GLU A 174 2.94 15.90 -8.15
N ILE A 175 3.89 15.15 -8.73
CA ILE A 175 3.78 14.60 -10.08
C ILE A 175 2.56 13.69 -10.18
N VAL A 176 2.41 12.74 -9.27
CA VAL A 176 1.31 11.76 -9.28
C VAL A 176 -0.05 12.44 -9.14
N LEU A 177 -0.19 13.38 -8.20
CA LEU A 177 -1.45 14.12 -7.97
C LEU A 177 -1.89 14.97 -9.18
N ASN A 178 -0.94 15.48 -9.95
CA ASN A 178 -1.22 16.30 -11.12
C ASN A 178 -1.45 15.48 -12.40
N ALA A 179 -0.91 14.29 -12.49
CA ALA A 179 -0.92 13.48 -13.70
C ALA A 179 -2.14 12.56 -13.82
N TYR A 180 -2.65 12.00 -12.71
CA TYR A 180 -3.71 10.99 -12.76
C TYR A 180 -5.11 11.55 -12.49
N LYS A 181 -6.07 11.13 -13.34
CA LYS A 181 -7.50 11.49 -13.21
C LYS A 181 -8.29 10.53 -12.30
N ASN A 182 -7.82 9.29 -12.15
CA ASN A 182 -8.51 8.23 -11.42
C ASN A 182 -7.77 7.87 -10.12
N LEU A 183 -7.35 8.90 -9.39
CA LEU A 183 -6.65 8.75 -8.13
C LEU A 183 -7.64 8.47 -7.00
N VAL A 184 -7.35 7.46 -6.18
CA VAL A 184 -8.08 7.14 -4.96
C VAL A 184 -7.13 7.24 -3.78
N ILE A 185 -7.45 8.06 -2.82
CA ILE A 185 -6.68 8.25 -1.61
C ILE A 185 -7.36 7.49 -0.47
N VAL A 186 -6.61 6.60 0.17
CA VAL A 186 -7.02 5.86 1.36
C VAL A 186 -6.18 6.37 2.54
N PRO A 187 -6.71 7.33 3.33
CA PRO A 187 -5.95 7.95 4.42
C PRO A 187 -5.52 6.98 5.51
N SER A 188 -4.50 7.35 6.27
CA SER A 188 -4.04 6.62 7.46
C SER A 188 -5.15 6.39 8.49
N ASP A 189 -6.12 7.32 8.57
CA ASP A 189 -7.33 7.18 9.40
C ASP A 189 -8.05 5.86 9.16
N MET A 190 -8.12 5.38 7.92
CA MET A 190 -8.79 4.11 7.62
C MET A 190 -8.05 2.93 8.27
N GLY A 191 -6.73 2.96 8.25
CA GLY A 191 -5.87 1.98 8.92
C GLY A 191 -6.00 2.04 10.44
N HIS A 192 -6.04 3.25 11.01
CA HIS A 192 -6.25 3.44 12.45
C HIS A 192 -7.62 2.94 12.91
N LEU A 193 -8.69 3.25 12.16
CA LEU A 193 -10.05 2.77 12.46
C LEU A 193 -10.18 1.26 12.33
N SER A 194 -9.39 0.63 11.46
CA SER A 194 -9.46 -0.80 11.14
C SER A 194 -8.35 -1.64 11.76
N TYR A 195 -7.68 -1.13 12.78
CA TYR A 195 -6.60 -1.84 13.47
C TYR A 195 -7.02 -3.22 14.00
N ILE A 196 -6.05 -4.12 14.11
CA ILE A 196 -6.24 -5.41 14.80
C ILE A 196 -5.80 -5.24 16.25
N PRO A 197 -6.74 -5.34 17.23
CA PRO A 197 -6.42 -5.18 18.65
C PRO A 197 -5.39 -6.23 19.12
N GLN A 198 -4.49 -5.85 20.03
CA GLN A 198 -3.47 -6.76 20.57
C GLN A 198 -4.07 -8.03 21.17
N LYS A 199 -5.22 -7.93 21.85
CA LYS A 199 -5.96 -9.09 22.37
C LYS A 199 -6.37 -10.10 21.29
N ASP A 200 -6.48 -9.66 20.04
CA ASP A 200 -6.86 -10.47 18.88
C ASP A 200 -5.66 -11.06 18.11
N PHE A 201 -4.40 -10.77 18.52
CA PHE A 201 -3.21 -11.38 17.88
C PHE A 201 -3.21 -12.91 18.04
N ILE A 202 -3.65 -13.43 19.21
CA ILE A 202 -3.84 -14.88 19.42
C ILE A 202 -4.88 -15.45 18.44
N LYS A 203 -5.96 -14.73 18.18
CA LYS A 203 -6.97 -15.13 17.21
C LYS A 203 -6.42 -15.11 15.77
N THR A 204 -5.60 -14.13 15.45
CA THR A 204 -4.88 -14.05 14.17
C THR A 204 -3.95 -15.26 14.01
N ALA A 205 -3.15 -15.59 15.01
CA ALA A 205 -2.26 -16.74 15.01
C ALA A 205 -2.97 -18.09 14.71
N LYS A 206 -4.22 -18.22 15.14
CA LYS A 206 -5.05 -19.42 14.90
C LYS A 206 -5.60 -19.51 13.46
N CYS A 207 -5.32 -18.53 12.61
CA CYS A 207 -5.78 -18.51 11.21
C CYS A 207 -4.80 -19.20 10.22
N GLY A 208 -3.90 -20.07 10.69
CA GLY A 208 -2.96 -20.81 9.86
C GLY A 208 -1.54 -20.23 9.90
N LYS A 209 -0.65 -20.72 9.00
CA LYS A 209 0.77 -20.31 8.96
C LYS A 209 0.94 -18.80 8.85
N VAL A 210 0.26 -18.19 7.89
CA VAL A 210 0.35 -16.74 7.64
C VAL A 210 -0.18 -15.93 8.82
N GLY A 211 -1.32 -16.35 9.39
CA GLY A 211 -1.85 -15.72 10.60
C GLY A 211 -0.86 -15.77 11.79
N LYS A 212 -0.11 -16.87 11.94
CA LYS A 212 0.94 -16.99 12.94
C LYS A 212 2.06 -15.98 12.70
N ILE A 213 2.60 -15.92 11.47
CA ILE A 213 3.64 -14.96 11.08
C ILE A 213 3.19 -13.52 11.36
N LEU A 214 2.00 -13.13 10.89
CA LEU A 214 1.49 -11.79 11.10
C LEU A 214 1.34 -11.46 12.60
N SER A 215 0.86 -12.40 13.40
CA SER A 215 0.72 -12.20 14.86
C SER A 215 2.06 -12.01 15.58
N GLU A 216 3.14 -12.58 15.06
CA GLU A 216 4.50 -12.44 15.60
C GLU A 216 5.13 -11.08 15.25
N ILE A 217 4.80 -10.50 14.07
CA ILE A 217 5.36 -9.23 13.65
C ILE A 217 4.56 -8.00 14.13
N TYR A 218 3.25 -8.13 14.38
CA TYR A 218 2.40 -7.01 14.81
C TYR A 218 2.88 -6.25 16.05
N PRO A 219 3.46 -6.88 17.10
CA PRO A 219 3.98 -6.15 18.24
C PRO A 219 5.09 -5.13 17.91
N TYR A 220 5.72 -5.24 16.74
CA TYR A 220 6.74 -4.32 16.27
C TYR A 220 6.18 -3.19 15.40
N HIS A 221 4.88 -3.21 15.08
CA HIS A 221 4.21 -2.13 14.37
C HIS A 221 3.84 -1.02 15.36
N LEU A 222 4.80 -0.13 15.59
CA LEU A 222 4.72 0.94 16.57
C LEU A 222 3.94 2.14 16.02
N ASP A 223 2.66 1.95 15.76
CA ASP A 223 1.80 3.08 15.47
C ASP A 223 1.45 3.83 16.75
N ARG A 224 1.91 5.07 16.86
CA ARG A 224 1.70 5.93 18.04
C ARG A 224 0.25 6.34 18.25
N THR A 225 -0.60 6.20 17.25
CA THR A 225 -2.01 6.60 17.28
C THR A 225 -2.92 5.47 17.72
N VAL A 226 -2.48 4.21 17.56
CA VAL A 226 -3.20 3.00 17.98
C VAL A 226 -2.50 2.41 19.19
N LYS A 227 -2.95 2.76 20.40
CA LYS A 227 -2.29 2.37 21.65
C LYS A 227 -2.21 0.86 21.90
N ASP A 228 -3.17 0.08 21.37
CA ASP A 228 -3.36 -1.32 21.74
C ASP A 228 -3.57 -2.24 20.52
N GLY A 229 -2.83 -2.05 19.44
CA GLY A 229 -2.99 -2.91 18.25
C GLY A 229 -2.08 -2.55 17.08
N ALA A 230 -2.28 -3.26 15.98
CA ALA A 230 -1.58 -3.03 14.70
C ALA A 230 -2.52 -2.35 13.70
N ALA A 231 -2.17 -1.17 13.23
CA ALA A 231 -2.92 -0.46 12.20
C ALA A 231 -2.81 -1.16 10.84
N MET A 232 -3.84 -1.04 10.00
CA MET A 232 -3.95 -1.77 8.72
C MET A 232 -3.96 -0.80 7.53
N HIS A 233 -2.95 0.09 7.45
CA HIS A 233 -2.92 1.16 6.44
C HIS A 233 -2.97 0.62 5.02
N ASP A 234 -2.02 -0.22 4.65
CA ASP A 234 -1.85 -0.70 3.27
C ASP A 234 -2.90 -1.72 2.88
N LEU A 235 -3.33 -2.56 3.86
CA LEU A 235 -4.44 -3.45 3.67
C LEU A 235 -5.71 -2.69 3.23
N CYS A 236 -5.95 -1.48 3.75
CA CYS A 236 -7.11 -0.68 3.36
C CYS A 236 -7.13 -0.34 1.87
N GLY A 237 -5.98 -0.08 1.25
CA GLY A 237 -5.89 0.12 -0.20
C GLY A 237 -6.26 -1.12 -0.99
N VAL A 238 -5.74 -2.28 -0.60
CA VAL A 238 -6.09 -3.57 -1.21
C VAL A 238 -7.57 -3.91 -1.00
N LEU A 239 -8.12 -3.61 0.17
CA LEU A 239 -9.54 -3.83 0.46
C LEU A 239 -10.45 -2.84 -0.28
N TRP A 240 -10.02 -1.60 -0.51
CA TRP A 240 -10.78 -0.69 -1.36
C TRP A 240 -10.92 -1.26 -2.78
N LEU A 241 -9.87 -1.85 -3.32
CA LEU A 241 -9.93 -2.52 -4.61
C LEU A 241 -10.85 -3.74 -4.59
N SER A 242 -10.79 -4.58 -3.56
CA SER A 242 -11.53 -5.85 -3.52
C SER A 242 -12.98 -5.69 -3.03
N ASN A 243 -13.21 -4.82 -2.07
CA ASN A 243 -14.47 -4.65 -1.33
C ASN A 243 -14.79 -3.16 -1.14
N PRO A 244 -14.93 -2.37 -2.22
CA PRO A 244 -15.17 -0.92 -2.11
C PRO A 244 -16.42 -0.57 -1.30
N GLU A 245 -17.40 -1.48 -1.22
CA GLU A 245 -18.65 -1.31 -0.48
C GLU A 245 -18.51 -1.24 1.05
N ILE A 246 -17.32 -1.50 1.58
CA ILE A 246 -17.06 -1.29 3.02
C ILE A 246 -16.57 0.12 3.33
N PHE A 247 -16.27 0.92 2.31
CA PHE A 247 -15.81 2.29 2.44
C PHE A 247 -16.88 3.29 1.96
N LYS A 248 -16.93 4.45 2.62
CA LYS A 248 -17.53 5.64 2.03
C LYS A 248 -16.44 6.40 1.29
N THR A 249 -16.71 6.78 0.05
CA THR A 249 -15.74 7.48 -0.80
C THR A 249 -16.39 8.73 -1.36
N GLU A 250 -15.67 9.85 -1.28
CA GLU A 250 -16.13 11.16 -1.74
C GLU A 250 -15.17 11.75 -2.78
N ASN A 251 -15.71 12.53 -3.71
CA ASN A 251 -14.87 13.28 -4.65
C ASN A 251 -14.30 14.51 -3.95
N CYS A 252 -13.04 14.84 -4.25
CA CYS A 252 -12.41 16.05 -3.73
C CYS A 252 -11.40 16.60 -4.73
N LYS A 253 -11.07 17.89 -4.57
CA LYS A 253 -9.84 18.42 -5.14
C LYS A 253 -8.75 18.27 -4.09
N CYS A 254 -7.74 17.46 -4.41
CA CYS A 254 -6.57 17.22 -3.59
C CYS A 254 -5.38 18.01 -4.16
N GLN A 255 -4.63 18.67 -3.28
CA GLN A 255 -3.41 19.40 -3.64
C GLN A 255 -2.39 19.31 -2.50
N ILE A 256 -1.10 19.37 -2.84
CA ILE A 256 -0.04 19.49 -1.85
C ILE A 256 0.07 20.94 -1.41
N LYS A 257 0.18 21.13 -0.09
CA LYS A 257 0.54 22.39 0.53
C LYS A 257 1.82 22.24 1.35
N HIS A 258 2.63 23.26 1.31
CA HIS A 258 3.87 23.33 2.07
C HIS A 258 3.69 24.11 3.38
N SER A 259 4.34 23.65 4.43
CA SER A 259 4.44 24.32 5.73
C SER A 259 5.90 24.38 6.17
N LYS A 260 6.18 25.10 7.27
CA LYS A 260 7.52 25.09 7.88
C LYS A 260 7.98 23.73 8.38
N LYS A 261 7.05 22.77 8.55
CA LYS A 261 7.32 21.40 9.04
C LYS A 261 7.42 20.36 7.93
N GLY A 262 7.09 20.70 6.68
CA GLY A 262 7.04 19.78 5.55
C GLY A 262 5.76 19.96 4.71
N ALA A 263 5.48 19.04 3.81
CA ALA A 263 4.33 19.05 2.93
C ALA A 263 3.15 18.23 3.50
N TYR A 264 1.94 18.63 3.17
CA TYR A 264 0.72 17.92 3.52
C TYR A 264 -0.32 18.03 2.40
N LEU A 265 -1.29 17.09 2.37
CA LEU A 265 -2.38 17.16 1.42
C LEU A 265 -3.52 18.03 1.98
N ASP A 266 -4.07 18.89 1.14
CA ASP A 266 -5.27 19.69 1.43
C ASP A 266 -6.41 19.24 0.53
N PHE A 267 -7.64 19.12 1.09
CA PHE A 267 -8.81 18.60 0.42
C PHE A 267 -9.93 19.64 0.39
N ASP A 268 -10.45 19.91 -0.81
CA ASP A 268 -11.66 20.67 -1.02
C ASP A 268 -12.77 19.75 -1.54
N PHE A 269 -13.71 19.39 -0.66
CA PHE A 269 -14.88 18.56 -0.98
C PHE A 269 -15.95 19.31 -1.76
N ASN A 270 -15.90 20.64 -1.82
CA ASN A 270 -16.87 21.49 -2.52
C ASN A 270 -16.40 21.86 -3.93
N SER A 271 -15.22 21.41 -4.34
CA SER A 271 -14.67 21.74 -5.65
C SER A 271 -15.53 21.19 -6.79
N LYS A 272 -15.85 22.06 -7.76
CA LYS A 272 -16.51 21.67 -9.00
C LYS A 272 -15.59 20.93 -9.99
N LYS A 273 -14.29 20.84 -9.68
CA LYS A 273 -13.27 20.18 -10.49
C LYS A 273 -12.46 19.21 -9.62
N PRO A 274 -13.06 18.12 -9.16
CA PRO A 274 -12.34 17.12 -8.37
C PRO A 274 -11.26 16.46 -9.24
N ASN A 275 -10.11 16.13 -8.64
CA ASN A 275 -9.02 15.39 -9.27
C ASN A 275 -8.75 14.07 -8.55
N ALA A 276 -9.41 13.80 -7.44
CA ALA A 276 -9.25 12.57 -6.68
C ALA A 276 -10.56 12.14 -6.02
N LYS A 277 -10.57 10.88 -5.59
CA LYS A 277 -11.54 10.33 -4.63
C LYS A 277 -10.81 10.06 -3.33
N ILE A 278 -11.47 10.28 -2.19
CA ILE A 278 -10.92 9.98 -0.88
C ILE A 278 -11.89 9.14 -0.07
N THR A 279 -11.38 8.16 0.66
CA THR A 279 -12.21 7.40 1.61
C THR A 279 -12.33 8.19 2.91
N THR A 280 -13.57 8.34 3.39
CA THR A 280 -13.90 9.11 4.60
C THR A 280 -14.37 8.25 5.76
N GLU A 281 -14.87 7.04 5.47
CA GLU A 281 -15.35 6.09 6.48
C GLU A 281 -15.03 4.65 6.06
N ILE A 282 -14.88 3.76 7.05
CA ILE A 282 -14.73 2.31 6.85
C ILE A 282 -15.66 1.54 7.79
N ASN A 283 -16.32 0.51 7.27
CA ASN A 283 -17.07 -0.44 8.08
C ASN A 283 -16.12 -1.47 8.73
N THR A 284 -15.62 -1.15 9.92
CA THR A 284 -14.63 -1.96 10.66
C THR A 284 -15.10 -3.38 10.95
N LYS A 285 -16.39 -3.58 11.24
CA LYS A 285 -16.96 -4.92 11.48
C LYS A 285 -16.88 -5.80 10.23
N LYS A 286 -17.22 -5.25 9.06
CA LYS A 286 -17.09 -5.97 7.78
C LYS A 286 -15.64 -6.21 7.44
N MET A 287 -14.76 -5.22 7.65
CA MET A 287 -13.32 -5.35 7.44
C MET A 287 -12.74 -6.51 8.26
N HIS A 288 -12.97 -6.56 9.57
CA HIS A 288 -12.51 -7.66 10.42
C HIS A 288 -13.07 -9.03 9.97
N LYS A 289 -14.31 -9.08 9.50
CA LYS A 289 -14.89 -10.32 8.95
C LYS A 289 -14.13 -10.78 7.68
N ILE A 290 -13.83 -9.86 6.78
CA ILE A 290 -13.03 -10.14 5.57
C ILE A 290 -11.63 -10.57 5.96
N TYR A 291 -10.99 -9.84 6.87
CA TYR A 291 -9.65 -10.15 7.38
C TYR A 291 -9.53 -11.59 7.86
N TYR A 292 -10.33 -12.01 8.84
CA TYR A 292 -10.25 -13.37 9.38
C TYR A 292 -10.69 -14.44 8.38
N LYS A 293 -11.65 -14.14 7.50
CA LYS A 293 -12.07 -15.07 6.44
C LYS A 293 -10.95 -15.30 5.43
N THR A 294 -10.25 -14.25 5.01
CA THR A 294 -9.16 -14.35 4.05
C THR A 294 -7.98 -15.11 4.65
N LEU A 295 -7.53 -14.77 5.85
CA LEU A 295 -6.43 -15.47 6.52
C LEU A 295 -6.69 -16.97 6.68
N LYS A 296 -7.89 -17.37 7.07
CA LYS A 296 -8.26 -18.81 7.18
C LYS A 296 -8.28 -19.52 5.83
N GLY A 297 -8.38 -18.79 4.73
CA GLY A 297 -8.34 -19.34 3.38
C GLY A 297 -6.95 -19.47 2.79
N ILE A 298 -5.93 -18.86 3.40
CA ILE A 298 -4.53 -18.98 3.00
C ILE A 298 -3.98 -20.28 3.58
N LYS A 299 -3.54 -21.20 2.72
CA LYS A 299 -3.04 -22.52 3.11
C LYS A 299 -1.54 -22.52 3.33
#